data_cf8dd9d9744b410a4c5198a853fa451e
#
_entry.id   cf8dd9d9744b410a4c5198a853fa451e
#
_cell.length_a   1.000
_cell.length_b   1.000
_cell.length_c   1.000
_cell.angle_alpha   90.00
_cell.angle_beta   90.00
_cell.angle_gamma   90.00
#
_symmetry.space_group_name_H-M   'P 1'
#
loop_
_entity.id
_entity.type
_entity.pdbx_description
1 polymer ?
#
loop_
_entity_poly.entity_id
_entity_poly.type
_entity_poly.pdbx_seq_one_letter_code
_entity_poly.pdbx_strand_id
1 'polypeptide(L)'
;MNVSRARVASTAAALASVASLLFLASPAVSADSGAEIADYGNGCVLDPGNRAATVDSLRFRCSVTQQDQIYRDAQAGAVATGPTNGWVTRPPQLEAAAPALWVGKVFRTGPDGGTLTNRVTGAGIEAFPADVYRAPSILDGAPTWALNYAPSPTPQVYDEIREVTPGVWFGYSWWREGSWPLLASFVLTPA
;
A
#
# COMPACT_ATOMS: atom_id res chain seq x y z
N MET A 1 -50.31 -77.60 17.13
CA MET A 1 -50.91 -76.64 18.08
C MET A 1 -50.13 -75.36 18.03
N ASN A 2 -50.64 -74.36 17.22
CA ASN A 2 -49.98 -73.09 17.06
C ASN A 2 -50.95 -71.99 17.52
N VAL A 3 -50.57 -71.28 18.53
CA VAL A 3 -51.33 -70.14 19.06
C VAL A 3 -50.76 -68.85 18.47
N SER A 4 -51.54 -68.23 17.55
CA SER A 4 -51.22 -66.89 17.01
C SER A 4 -51.55 -65.81 18.04
N ARG A 5 -50.58 -64.98 18.35
CA ARG A 5 -50.79 -63.76 19.13
C ARG A 5 -50.90 -62.57 18.17
N ALA A 6 -52.06 -61.93 18.17
CA ALA A 6 -52.32 -60.69 17.53
C ALA A 6 -51.58 -59.50 18.24
N ARG A 7 -50.88 -58.68 17.47
CA ARG A 7 -50.29 -57.43 17.97
C ARG A 7 -51.23 -56.28 17.59
N VAL A 8 -51.63 -55.53 18.60
CA VAL A 8 -52.35 -54.28 18.50
C VAL A 8 -51.34 -53.19 18.16
N ALA A 9 -51.55 -52.51 17.04
CA ALA A 9 -50.73 -51.33 16.67
C ALA A 9 -51.40 -50.06 17.21
N SER A 10 -50.75 -49.38 18.10
CA SER A 10 -51.15 -48.05 18.58
C SER A 10 -50.53 -46.99 17.67
N THR A 11 -51.37 -46.26 16.99
CA THR A 11 -51.00 -45.08 16.20
C THR A 11 -50.89 -43.84 17.11
N ALA A 12 -49.66 -43.37 17.34
CA ALA A 12 -49.42 -42.10 17.97
C ALA A 12 -49.39 -40.99 16.89
N ALA A 13 -50.30 -40.07 16.98
CA ALA A 13 -50.32 -38.87 16.12
C ALA A 13 -49.31 -37.86 16.69
N ALA A 14 -48.27 -37.57 15.94
CA ALA A 14 -47.30 -36.51 16.24
C ALA A 14 -47.82 -35.15 15.67
N LEU A 15 -48.16 -34.24 16.57
CA LEU A 15 -48.44 -32.84 16.24
C LEU A 15 -47.08 -32.11 15.99
N ALA A 16 -46.81 -31.80 14.74
CA ALA A 16 -45.68 -30.99 14.36
C ALA A 16 -46.04 -29.50 14.54
N SER A 17 -45.46 -28.87 15.55
CA SER A 17 -45.52 -27.41 15.76
C SER A 17 -44.49 -26.73 14.86
N VAL A 18 -44.94 -26.03 13.84
CA VAL A 18 -44.09 -25.18 12.98
C VAL A 18 -43.85 -23.86 13.70
N ALA A 19 -42.69 -23.74 14.32
CA ALA A 19 -42.22 -22.45 14.85
C ALA A 19 -41.63 -21.62 13.70
N SER A 20 -42.40 -20.61 13.21
CA SER A 20 -41.90 -19.65 12.24
C SER A 20 -40.91 -18.70 12.92
N LEU A 21 -39.61 -18.89 12.70
CA LEU A 21 -38.55 -17.94 13.08
C LEU A 21 -38.59 -16.78 12.09
N LEU A 22 -39.18 -15.65 12.52
CA LEU A 22 -39.03 -14.37 11.85
C LEU A 22 -37.58 -13.87 12.05
N PHE A 23 -36.72 -14.08 11.05
CA PHE A 23 -35.44 -13.39 10.98
C PHE A 23 -35.70 -11.91 10.68
N LEU A 24 -35.63 -11.08 11.71
CA LEU A 24 -35.49 -9.64 11.54
C LEU A 24 -34.11 -9.39 10.95
N ALA A 25 -34.04 -9.18 9.62
CA ALA A 25 -32.85 -8.69 8.96
C ALA A 25 -32.54 -7.28 9.52
N SER A 26 -31.58 -7.17 10.40
CA SER A 26 -31.02 -5.87 10.75
C SER A 26 -30.46 -5.24 9.48
N PRO A 27 -30.75 -3.96 9.17
CA PRO A 27 -30.10 -3.28 8.09
C PRO A 27 -28.59 -3.29 8.38
N ALA A 28 -27.80 -3.85 7.46
CA ALA A 28 -26.37 -3.68 7.49
C ALA A 28 -26.09 -2.18 7.35
N VAL A 29 -25.71 -1.53 8.43
CA VAL A 29 -25.10 -0.22 8.39
C VAL A 29 -23.79 -0.43 7.65
N SER A 30 -23.77 -0.06 6.37
CA SER A 30 -22.52 0.12 5.64
C SER A 30 -21.77 1.21 6.39
N ALA A 31 -20.80 0.82 7.22
CA ALA A 31 -19.80 1.75 7.67
C ALA A 31 -19.09 2.20 6.39
N ASP A 32 -19.39 3.41 5.96
CA ASP A 32 -18.57 4.16 5.01
C ASP A 32 -17.23 4.35 5.73
N SER A 33 -16.31 3.42 5.51
CA SER A 33 -14.93 3.51 5.99
C SER A 33 -14.20 4.52 5.10
N GLY A 34 -14.66 5.76 5.11
CA GLY A 34 -13.85 6.89 4.67
C GLY A 34 -12.57 6.83 5.50
N ALA A 35 -11.46 6.48 4.87
CA ALA A 35 -10.19 6.43 5.57
C ALA A 35 -9.96 7.79 6.23
N GLU A 36 -9.69 7.78 7.53
CA GLU A 36 -9.59 8.99 8.35
C GLU A 36 -8.37 9.83 7.92
N ILE A 37 -8.54 11.14 7.94
CA ILE A 37 -7.44 12.09 7.72
C ILE A 37 -6.45 11.94 8.87
N ALA A 38 -5.18 11.68 8.55
CA ALA A 38 -4.10 11.60 9.53
C ALA A 38 -3.39 12.94 9.65
N ASP A 39 -3.42 13.54 10.84
CA ASP A 39 -2.76 14.83 11.14
C ASP A 39 -1.52 14.59 12.00
N TYR A 40 -0.34 14.86 11.43
CA TYR A 40 0.97 14.77 12.09
C TYR A 40 1.40 16.10 12.71
N GLY A 41 0.53 17.11 12.67
CA GLY A 41 0.79 18.45 13.23
C GLY A 41 1.52 19.40 12.26
N ASN A 42 1.46 20.71 12.59
CA ASN A 42 2.10 21.78 11.81
C ASN A 42 1.72 21.81 10.32
N GLY A 43 0.51 21.36 9.98
CA GLY A 43 0.02 21.30 8.61
C GLY A 43 0.51 20.09 7.80
N CYS A 44 1.21 19.14 8.41
CA CYS A 44 1.54 17.86 7.83
C CYS A 44 0.34 16.91 7.97
N VAL A 45 -0.47 16.83 6.93
CA VAL A 45 -1.74 16.11 6.92
C VAL A 45 -1.78 15.16 5.73
N LEU A 46 -2.22 13.93 5.95
CA LEU A 46 -2.50 12.95 4.88
C LEU A 46 -4.01 12.79 4.74
N ASP A 47 -4.52 13.11 3.57
CA ASP A 47 -5.93 13.00 3.22
C ASP A 47 -6.13 11.84 2.23
N PRO A 48 -6.68 10.70 2.66
CA PRO A 48 -6.93 9.54 1.80
C PRO A 48 -7.91 9.82 0.66
N GLY A 49 -8.77 10.80 0.81
CA GLY A 49 -9.71 11.25 -0.22
C GLY A 49 -9.10 12.24 -1.21
N ASN A 50 -7.90 12.78 -0.93
CA ASN A 50 -7.26 13.80 -1.75
C ASN A 50 -5.75 13.56 -1.91
N ARG A 51 -5.39 12.79 -2.94
CA ARG A 51 -3.98 12.46 -3.24
C ARG A 51 -3.12 13.70 -3.47
N ALA A 52 -3.65 14.71 -4.16
CA ALA A 52 -2.89 15.93 -4.44
C ALA A 52 -2.54 16.68 -3.15
N ALA A 53 -3.50 16.82 -2.22
CA ALA A 53 -3.25 17.43 -0.91
C ALA A 53 -2.23 16.61 -0.08
N THR A 54 -2.32 15.28 -0.11
CA THR A 54 -1.35 14.39 0.55
C THR A 54 0.06 14.56 -0.04
N VAL A 55 0.20 14.61 -1.37
CA VAL A 55 1.49 14.86 -2.04
C VAL A 55 2.07 16.21 -1.67
N ASP A 56 1.25 17.27 -1.70
CA ASP A 56 1.68 18.63 -1.34
C ASP A 56 2.09 18.70 0.14
N SER A 57 1.39 18.01 1.01
CA SER A 57 1.73 17.89 2.42
C SER A 57 3.09 17.21 2.62
N LEU A 58 3.31 16.04 2.02
CA LEU A 58 4.59 15.32 2.09
C LEU A 58 5.76 16.14 1.53
N ARG A 59 5.55 16.92 0.48
CA ARG A 59 6.59 17.71 -0.18
C ARG A 59 6.92 18.99 0.56
N PHE A 60 5.92 19.70 1.09
CA PHE A 60 6.07 21.10 1.47
C PHE A 60 5.70 21.41 2.94
N ARG A 61 5.04 20.49 3.65
CA ARG A 61 4.55 20.70 5.01
C ARG A 61 5.19 19.77 6.03
N CYS A 62 5.43 18.52 5.64
CA CYS A 62 5.97 17.52 6.56
C CYS A 62 7.48 17.72 6.74
N SER A 63 7.89 17.88 7.98
CA SER A 63 9.31 17.84 8.37
C SER A 63 9.91 16.45 8.14
N VAL A 64 11.23 16.35 8.15
CA VAL A 64 11.96 15.07 8.05
C VAL A 64 11.46 14.05 9.08
N THR A 65 11.30 14.48 10.34
CA THR A 65 10.83 13.62 11.44
C THR A 65 9.41 13.13 11.20
N GLN A 66 8.52 14.00 10.69
CA GLN A 66 7.15 13.61 10.36
C GLN A 66 7.10 12.66 9.16
N GLN A 67 7.90 12.87 8.13
CA GLN A 67 8.03 11.94 6.99
C GLN A 67 8.51 10.55 7.45
N ASP A 68 9.50 10.50 8.34
CA ASP A 68 9.99 9.24 8.90
C ASP A 68 8.92 8.56 9.78
N GLN A 69 8.15 9.32 10.54
CA GLN A 69 7.02 8.80 11.32
C GLN A 69 5.91 8.25 10.43
N ILE A 70 5.50 9.00 9.40
CA ILE A 70 4.50 8.58 8.40
C ILE A 70 4.91 7.25 7.78
N TYR A 71 6.17 7.11 7.39
CA TYR A 71 6.67 5.87 6.79
C TYR A 71 6.63 4.70 7.78
N ARG A 72 7.02 4.92 9.06
CA ARG A 72 7.00 3.90 10.11
C ARG A 72 5.58 3.45 10.46
N ASP A 73 4.62 4.38 10.47
CA ASP A 73 3.22 4.09 10.79
C ASP A 73 2.52 3.36 9.64
N ALA A 74 2.99 3.54 8.40
CA ALA A 74 2.43 2.89 7.24
C ALA A 74 2.82 1.41 7.16
N GLN A 75 1.88 0.59 6.73
CA GLN A 75 2.17 -0.77 6.29
C GLN A 75 2.71 -0.75 4.86
N ALA A 76 3.29 -1.87 4.39
CA ALA A 76 3.73 -1.96 3.01
C ALA A 76 2.60 -1.64 2.01
N GLY A 77 1.36 -1.96 2.36
CA GLY A 77 0.17 -1.67 1.55
C GLY A 77 0.13 -2.42 0.22
N ALA A 78 -0.66 -1.91 -0.71
CA ALA A 78 -0.68 -2.41 -2.08
C ALA A 78 0.61 -2.01 -2.81
N VAL A 79 1.10 -2.89 -3.70
CA VAL A 79 2.20 -2.52 -4.59
C VAL A 79 1.70 -1.56 -5.67
N ALA A 80 2.51 -0.56 -6.01
CA ALA A 80 2.22 0.31 -7.14
C ALA A 80 2.18 -0.49 -8.45
N THR A 81 1.28 -0.14 -9.36
CA THR A 81 1.17 -0.77 -10.68
C THR A 81 0.95 0.28 -11.77
N GLY A 82 1.44 0.01 -12.97
CA GLY A 82 1.37 0.93 -14.10
C GLY A 82 2.28 2.14 -13.97
N PRO A 83 2.06 3.17 -14.81
CA PRO A 83 2.83 4.41 -14.77
C PRO A 83 2.48 5.22 -13.53
N THR A 84 3.51 5.81 -12.90
CA THR A 84 3.38 6.72 -11.77
C THR A 84 4.04 8.05 -12.07
N ASN A 85 3.49 9.13 -11.48
CA ASN A 85 4.19 10.39 -11.31
C ASN A 85 4.98 10.36 -10.00
N GLY A 86 6.13 11.03 -9.98
CA GLY A 86 7.02 11.01 -8.84
C GLY A 86 7.64 12.37 -8.55
N TRP A 87 7.84 12.65 -7.29
CA TRP A 87 8.51 13.87 -6.81
C TRP A 87 9.49 13.51 -5.69
N VAL A 88 10.70 14.08 -5.77
CA VAL A 88 11.64 14.03 -4.65
C VAL A 88 11.11 14.97 -3.56
N THR A 89 11.19 14.54 -2.31
CA THR A 89 10.75 15.33 -1.15
C THR A 89 11.93 15.79 -0.29
N ARG A 90 13.07 15.12 -0.42
CA ARG A 90 14.35 15.55 0.20
C ARG A 90 15.55 14.86 -0.48
N PRO A 91 16.74 15.53 -0.44
CA PRO A 91 16.96 16.87 0.11
C PRO A 91 16.35 17.94 -0.82
N PRO A 92 16.08 19.17 -0.33
CA PRO A 92 15.44 20.24 -1.13
C PRO A 92 16.18 20.60 -2.42
N GLN A 93 17.50 20.43 -2.45
CA GLN A 93 18.30 20.68 -3.66
C GLN A 93 17.99 19.71 -4.78
N LEU A 94 17.71 18.44 -4.44
CA LEU A 94 17.28 17.43 -5.43
C LEU A 94 15.82 17.62 -5.82
N GLU A 95 14.96 18.10 -4.95
CA GLU A 95 13.56 18.38 -5.28
C GLU A 95 13.45 19.35 -6.47
N ALA A 96 14.21 20.44 -6.45
CA ALA A 96 14.21 21.44 -7.51
C ALA A 96 14.79 20.92 -8.84
N ALA A 97 15.81 20.05 -8.81
CA ALA A 97 16.48 19.51 -9.98
C ALA A 97 15.82 18.25 -10.55
N ALA A 98 15.12 17.49 -9.72
CA ALA A 98 14.58 16.19 -10.06
C ALA A 98 13.68 16.18 -11.31
N PRO A 99 12.77 17.14 -11.55
CA PRO A 99 11.88 17.10 -12.72
C PRO A 99 12.59 17.07 -14.08
N ALA A 100 13.83 17.55 -14.14
CA ALA A 100 14.65 17.43 -15.35
C ALA A 100 15.30 16.05 -15.53
N LEU A 101 15.42 15.27 -14.44
CA LEU A 101 16.16 14.02 -14.39
C LEU A 101 15.24 12.80 -14.19
N TRP A 102 14.19 12.94 -13.38
CA TRP A 102 13.31 11.86 -12.98
C TRP A 102 11.89 12.38 -12.70
N VAL A 103 10.88 11.72 -13.26
CA VAL A 103 9.46 12.12 -13.16
C VAL A 103 8.55 11.00 -12.68
N GLY A 104 9.11 9.86 -12.26
CA GLY A 104 8.34 8.74 -11.73
C GLY A 104 8.87 7.39 -12.18
N LYS A 105 8.01 6.39 -12.08
CA LYS A 105 8.34 4.99 -12.39
C LYS A 105 7.19 4.35 -13.17
N VAL A 106 7.49 3.29 -13.94
CA VAL A 106 6.48 2.41 -14.55
C VAL A 106 6.59 1.05 -13.90
N PHE A 107 5.60 0.66 -13.16
CA PHE A 107 5.53 -0.64 -12.47
C PHE A 107 4.85 -1.69 -13.35
N ARG A 108 5.44 -2.87 -13.42
CA ARG A 108 4.91 -4.08 -14.06
C ARG A 108 4.83 -5.17 -12.99
N THR A 109 3.88 -4.99 -12.09
CA THR A 109 3.75 -5.74 -10.84
C THR A 109 2.41 -6.46 -10.76
N GLY A 110 2.41 -7.58 -10.03
CA GLY A 110 1.25 -8.28 -9.51
C GLY A 110 1.29 -8.30 -7.97
N PRO A 111 0.43 -9.08 -7.32
CA PRO A 111 0.32 -9.11 -5.86
C PRO A 111 1.63 -9.44 -5.12
N ASP A 112 2.49 -10.22 -5.75
CA ASP A 112 3.77 -10.70 -5.17
C ASP A 112 4.98 -9.86 -5.56
N GLY A 113 4.79 -8.77 -6.34
CA GLY A 113 5.84 -7.93 -6.87
C GLY A 113 5.98 -8.04 -8.39
N GLY A 114 7.20 -7.88 -8.91
CA GLY A 114 7.49 -7.90 -10.33
C GLY A 114 8.68 -7.04 -10.69
N THR A 115 8.53 -6.14 -11.66
CA THR A 115 9.60 -5.25 -12.10
C THR A 115 9.10 -3.81 -12.26
N LEU A 116 10.04 -2.89 -12.35
CA LEU A 116 9.77 -1.51 -12.76
C LEU A 116 10.87 -0.97 -13.68
N THR A 117 10.59 0.16 -14.31
CA THR A 117 11.58 1.06 -14.91
C THR A 117 11.36 2.47 -14.38
N ASN A 118 12.42 3.28 -14.28
CA ASN A 118 12.29 4.69 -13.98
C ASN A 118 11.85 5.46 -15.23
N ARG A 119 11.09 6.52 -15.03
CA ARG A 119 10.77 7.54 -16.03
C ARG A 119 11.77 8.67 -15.87
N VAL A 120 12.77 8.71 -16.74
CA VAL A 120 13.84 9.71 -16.69
C VAL A 120 13.60 10.83 -17.70
N THR A 121 14.11 12.02 -17.39
CA THR A 121 13.88 13.27 -18.10
C THR A 121 12.41 13.71 -18.12
N GLY A 122 12.14 14.96 -18.44
CA GLY A 122 10.77 15.45 -18.60
C GLY A 122 9.98 14.75 -19.73
N ALA A 123 10.65 14.05 -20.63
CA ALA A 123 10.02 13.22 -21.67
C ALA A 123 9.54 11.85 -21.14
N GLY A 124 9.91 11.47 -19.92
CA GLY A 124 9.48 10.20 -19.30
C GLY A 124 10.06 8.96 -19.98
N ILE A 125 11.28 9.04 -20.50
CA ILE A 125 11.99 7.90 -21.11
C ILE A 125 12.18 6.81 -20.06
N GLU A 126 11.81 5.57 -20.38
CA GLU A 126 11.98 4.43 -19.48
C GLU A 126 13.44 3.95 -19.46
N ALA A 127 14.05 3.92 -18.28
CA ALA A 127 15.42 3.47 -18.05
C ALA A 127 15.58 2.91 -16.63
N PHE A 128 16.76 2.35 -16.32
CA PHE A 128 17.13 1.86 -15.00
C PHE A 128 16.08 0.88 -14.43
N PRO A 129 16.01 -0.36 -14.96
CA PRO A 129 15.09 -1.38 -14.45
C PRO A 129 15.42 -1.77 -13.02
N ALA A 130 14.40 -2.19 -12.25
CA ALA A 130 14.56 -2.75 -10.92
C ALA A 130 13.59 -3.90 -10.70
N ASP A 131 13.98 -4.83 -9.83
CA ASP A 131 13.08 -5.86 -9.30
C ASP A 131 12.26 -5.28 -8.15
N VAL A 132 10.99 -5.70 -8.04
CA VAL A 132 10.05 -5.27 -7.00
C VAL A 132 9.60 -6.49 -6.21
N TYR A 133 9.83 -6.49 -4.90
CA TYR A 133 9.47 -7.60 -4.00
C TYR A 133 9.32 -7.14 -2.56
N ARG A 134 8.71 -7.98 -1.71
CA ARG A 134 8.61 -7.73 -0.26
C ARG A 134 9.96 -7.95 0.42
N ALA A 135 10.36 -7.00 1.28
CA ALA A 135 11.58 -7.10 2.09
C ALA A 135 11.42 -6.35 3.42
N PRO A 136 12.30 -6.60 4.41
CA PRO A 136 12.46 -5.70 5.55
C PRO A 136 12.99 -4.34 5.10
N SER A 137 12.41 -3.26 5.64
CA SER A 137 12.87 -1.89 5.39
C SER A 137 14.24 -1.62 6.03
N ILE A 138 15.06 -0.86 5.34
CA ILE A 138 16.34 -0.35 5.87
C ILE A 138 16.09 0.62 7.02
N LEU A 139 14.99 1.38 6.96
CA LEU A 139 14.70 2.40 7.98
C LEU A 139 14.29 1.80 9.34
N ASP A 140 13.52 0.70 9.35
CA ASP A 140 12.89 0.21 10.59
C ASP A 140 12.75 -1.32 10.68
N GLY A 141 13.15 -2.07 9.66
CA GLY A 141 13.04 -3.53 9.60
C GLY A 141 11.63 -4.08 9.35
N ALA A 142 10.60 -3.23 9.36
CA ALA A 142 9.24 -3.67 9.10
C ALA A 142 9.00 -3.92 7.59
N PRO A 143 7.97 -4.68 7.19
CA PRO A 143 7.72 -5.01 5.79
C PRO A 143 7.57 -3.77 4.90
N THR A 144 8.22 -3.79 3.74
CA THR A 144 8.15 -2.76 2.70
C THR A 144 8.17 -3.39 1.30
N TRP A 145 7.91 -2.61 0.27
CA TRP A 145 8.21 -2.96 -1.11
C TRP A 145 9.62 -2.47 -1.47
N ALA A 146 10.53 -3.41 -1.67
CA ALA A 146 11.88 -3.17 -2.16
C ALA A 146 11.86 -2.92 -3.66
N LEU A 147 12.63 -1.93 -4.12
CA LEU A 147 12.89 -1.64 -5.52
C LEU A 147 14.39 -1.80 -5.74
N ASN A 148 14.79 -2.97 -6.20
CA ASN A 148 16.18 -3.42 -6.23
C ASN A 148 16.80 -3.19 -7.61
N TYR A 149 17.71 -2.24 -7.72
CA TYR A 149 18.39 -1.88 -8.96
C TYR A 149 19.61 -2.76 -9.31
N ALA A 150 19.83 -3.89 -8.64
CA ALA A 150 20.94 -4.81 -8.98
C ALA A 150 21.01 -5.19 -10.47
N PRO A 151 19.88 -5.36 -11.20
CA PRO A 151 19.92 -5.65 -12.65
C PRO A 151 20.27 -4.44 -13.52
N SER A 152 20.32 -3.20 -12.99
CA SER A 152 20.48 -1.98 -13.77
C SER A 152 21.96 -1.49 -13.81
N PRO A 153 22.28 -0.48 -14.64
CA PRO A 153 23.57 0.19 -14.61
C PRO A 153 23.89 0.92 -13.30
N THR A 154 22.93 1.00 -12.37
CA THR A 154 23.07 1.62 -11.04
C THR A 154 22.81 0.61 -9.92
N PRO A 155 23.55 -0.53 -9.85
CA PRO A 155 23.26 -1.60 -8.88
C PRO A 155 23.44 -1.18 -7.41
N GLN A 156 24.10 -0.05 -7.17
CA GLN A 156 24.28 0.51 -5.82
C GLN A 156 23.02 1.18 -5.28
N VAL A 157 22.06 1.54 -6.13
CA VAL A 157 20.81 2.15 -5.70
C VAL A 157 19.83 1.08 -5.21
N TYR A 158 19.16 1.38 -4.14
CA TYR A 158 18.07 0.59 -3.59
C TYR A 158 17.00 1.52 -3.06
N ASP A 159 15.78 1.36 -3.56
CA ASP A 159 14.65 2.11 -3.05
C ASP A 159 13.73 1.21 -2.24
N GLU A 160 12.95 1.81 -1.38
CA GLU A 160 11.87 1.15 -0.68
C GLU A 160 10.64 2.06 -0.58
N ILE A 161 9.44 1.50 -0.68
CA ILE A 161 8.19 2.27 -0.63
C ILE A 161 7.14 1.59 0.24
N ARG A 162 6.28 2.42 0.88
CA ARG A 162 5.04 2.01 1.53
C ARG A 162 3.89 2.84 1.02
N GLU A 163 2.70 2.25 0.95
CA GLU A 163 1.48 2.98 0.65
C GLU A 163 1.02 3.73 1.90
N VAL A 164 1.17 5.06 1.91
CA VAL A 164 0.85 5.90 3.08
C VAL A 164 -0.61 6.36 3.10
N THR A 165 -1.24 6.46 1.95
CA THR A 165 -2.69 6.55 1.75
C THR A 165 -3.05 5.84 0.44
N PRO A 166 -4.32 5.50 0.18
CA PRO A 166 -4.69 4.80 -1.05
C PRO A 166 -4.19 5.48 -2.33
N GLY A 167 -3.28 4.81 -3.03
CA GLY A 167 -2.66 5.32 -4.26
C GLY A 167 -1.61 6.41 -4.05
N VAL A 168 -1.07 6.57 -2.84
CA VAL A 168 0.11 7.40 -2.58
C VAL A 168 1.17 6.56 -1.89
N TRP A 169 2.31 6.39 -2.51
CA TRP A 169 3.46 5.70 -1.96
C TRP A 169 4.53 6.71 -1.58
N PHE A 170 5.02 6.60 -0.37
CA PHE A 170 6.19 7.35 0.10
C PHE A 170 7.37 6.40 0.28
N GLY A 171 8.57 6.84 -0.06
CA GLY A 171 9.73 5.97 -0.04
C GLY A 171 11.07 6.67 0.07
N TYR A 172 12.07 5.84 0.22
CA TYR A 172 13.47 6.20 0.40
C TYR A 172 14.33 5.57 -0.68
N SER A 173 15.37 6.29 -1.08
CA SER A 173 16.44 5.83 -1.94
C SER A 173 17.74 5.77 -1.15
N TRP A 174 18.38 4.61 -1.14
CA TRP A 174 19.58 4.29 -0.40
C TRP A 174 20.76 3.99 -1.32
N TRP A 175 21.97 4.27 -0.85
CA TRP A 175 23.19 3.83 -1.51
C TRP A 175 23.74 2.59 -0.78
N ARG A 176 23.99 1.48 -1.50
CA ARG A 176 24.34 0.16 -0.92
C ARG A 176 25.77 0.03 -0.43
N GLU A 177 26.50 1.09 -0.28
CA GLU A 177 27.88 1.03 0.22
C GLU A 177 27.96 1.56 1.64
N GLY A 178 28.85 0.94 2.43
CA GLY A 178 29.08 1.36 3.81
C GLY A 178 27.85 1.21 4.71
N SER A 179 27.42 2.32 5.32
CA SER A 179 26.28 2.37 6.26
C SER A 179 24.91 2.57 5.59
N TRP A 180 24.80 2.39 4.30
CA TRP A 180 23.59 2.64 3.53
C TRP A 180 23.09 4.09 3.67
N PRO A 181 23.86 5.08 3.25
CA PRO A 181 23.42 6.46 3.37
C PRO A 181 22.17 6.73 2.53
N LEU A 182 21.28 7.55 3.10
CA LEU A 182 20.09 8.03 2.42
C LEU A 182 20.48 8.97 1.27
N LEU A 183 20.06 8.67 0.05
CA LEU A 183 20.22 9.53 -1.11
C LEU A 183 19.08 10.54 -1.23
N ALA A 184 17.85 10.05 -1.12
CA ALA A 184 16.64 10.85 -1.29
C ALA A 184 15.44 10.22 -0.59
N SER A 185 14.41 11.01 -0.33
CA SER A 185 13.04 10.50 -0.18
C SER A 185 12.15 11.02 -1.31
N PHE A 186 11.10 10.29 -1.62
CA PHE A 186 10.24 10.60 -2.75
C PHE A 186 8.80 10.13 -2.51
N VAL A 187 7.87 10.72 -3.25
CA VAL A 187 6.46 10.34 -3.26
C VAL A 187 6.05 9.94 -4.68
N LEU A 188 5.18 8.93 -4.79
CA LEU A 188 4.61 8.44 -6.05
C LEU A 188 3.08 8.46 -5.98
N THR A 189 2.45 8.73 -7.13
CA THR A 189 1.01 8.52 -7.36
C THR A 189 0.79 7.89 -8.73
N PRO A 190 -0.36 7.27 -9.02
CA PRO A 190 -0.73 6.91 -10.38
C PRO A 190 -0.62 8.14 -11.32
N ALA A 191 -0.17 7.92 -12.57
CA ALA A 191 -0.01 8.98 -13.57
C ALA A 191 -1.35 9.37 -14.22
#